data_f30de5d4b8e788c723dc820b4d0e7479
#
_entry.id   f30de5d4b8e788c723dc820b4d0e7479
#
_cell.length_a   1.000
_cell.length_b   1.000
_cell.length_c   1.000
_cell.angle_alpha   90.00
_cell.angle_beta   90.00
_cell.angle_gamma   90.00
#
_symmetry.space_group_name_H-M   'P 1'
#
loop_
_entity.id
_entity.type
_entity.pdbx_description
1 polymer ?
#
loop_
_entity_poly.entity_id
_entity_poly.type
_entity_poly.pdbx_seq_one_letter_code
_entity_poly.pdbx_strand_id
1 'polypeptide(L)'
;CPQKICFADSANTESYKIVVGLKKLSATFQEVTIMAPRDLNRIEEDIKKLGYRKSDYRLTGLDAWRSPLTALYEEFSRRERSKRKVAQLMNEDERRKLLREVLANYARSGLIKMQYNEFNAFIDFLGLNELLLKSFSQYELAVYIKSKYNVWDNQ
;
A
#
# COMPACT_ATOMS: atom_id res chain seq x y z
N CYS A 1 -3.00 -35.51 21.43
CA CYS A 1 -4.19 -36.32 21.83
C CYS A 1 -5.41 -35.75 21.11
N PRO A 2 -6.22 -36.56 20.39
CA PRO A 2 -7.46 -36.09 19.82
C PRO A 2 -8.49 -35.85 20.96
N GLN A 3 -9.03 -34.65 21.03
CA GLN A 3 -10.12 -34.34 21.91
C GLN A 3 -11.39 -35.06 21.43
N LYS A 4 -11.93 -35.92 22.27
CA LYS A 4 -13.19 -36.61 22.02
C LYS A 4 -14.34 -35.75 22.58
N ILE A 5 -15.17 -35.23 21.70
CA ILE A 5 -16.40 -34.53 22.08
C ILE A 5 -17.54 -35.56 22.02
N CYS A 6 -18.16 -35.85 23.16
CA CYS A 6 -19.33 -36.72 23.25
C CYS A 6 -20.57 -35.84 23.36
N PHE A 7 -21.48 -35.94 22.42
CA PHE A 7 -22.83 -35.40 22.56
C PHE A 7 -23.74 -36.53 23.02
N ALA A 8 -24.40 -36.34 24.16
CA ALA A 8 -25.44 -37.21 24.64
C ALA A 8 -26.80 -36.63 24.28
N ASP A 9 -27.55 -37.28 23.40
CA ASP A 9 -28.94 -36.93 23.14
C ASP A 9 -29.86 -37.69 24.05
N SER A 10 -30.75 -37.00 24.78
CA SER A 10 -31.51 -37.51 25.93
C SER A 10 -32.68 -38.45 25.56
N ALA A 11 -32.88 -38.77 24.28
CA ALA A 11 -34.07 -39.48 23.84
C ALA A 11 -33.82 -40.83 23.14
N ASN A 12 -32.58 -41.24 22.91
CA ASN A 12 -32.31 -42.56 22.31
C ASN A 12 -30.95 -43.10 22.74
N THR A 13 -30.93 -44.36 23.21
CA THR A 13 -29.79 -45.03 23.85
C THR A 13 -28.66 -45.43 22.86
N GLU A 14 -28.63 -44.89 21.66
CA GLU A 14 -27.54 -45.12 20.75
C GLU A 14 -26.47 -44.00 20.81
N SER A 15 -25.34 -44.32 21.44
CA SER A 15 -24.18 -43.41 21.48
C SER A 15 -23.49 -43.37 20.12
N TYR A 16 -23.65 -42.27 19.41
CA TYR A 16 -22.91 -42.04 18.18
C TYR A 16 -21.48 -41.55 18.48
N LYS A 17 -20.51 -42.33 18.05
CA LYS A 17 -19.09 -41.97 18.19
C LYS A 17 -18.62 -41.18 16.95
N ILE A 18 -18.61 -39.85 17.04
CA ILE A 18 -18.09 -39.00 15.97
C ILE A 18 -16.60 -38.81 16.21
N VAL A 19 -15.76 -39.34 15.33
CA VAL A 19 -14.30 -39.10 15.33
C VAL A 19 -14.00 -37.95 14.39
N VAL A 20 -13.75 -36.75 14.93
CA VAL A 20 -13.34 -35.59 14.15
C VAL A 20 -11.82 -35.55 14.10
N GLY A 21 -11.25 -35.87 12.92
CA GLY A 21 -9.83 -35.72 12.64
C GLY A 21 -9.49 -34.27 12.32
N LEU A 22 -8.87 -33.55 13.24
CA LEU A 22 -8.34 -32.22 12.99
C LEU A 22 -7.02 -32.33 12.21
N LYS A 23 -6.98 -31.83 10.98
CA LYS A 23 -5.74 -31.62 10.24
C LYS A 23 -5.02 -30.42 10.82
N LYS A 24 -3.77 -30.63 11.25
CA LYS A 24 -2.90 -29.52 11.65
C LYS A 24 -2.64 -28.65 10.42
N LEU A 25 -3.20 -27.46 10.37
CA LEU A 25 -2.84 -26.45 9.38
C LEU A 25 -1.45 -25.94 9.74
N SER A 26 -0.44 -26.40 9.02
CA SER A 26 0.87 -25.78 9.04
C SER A 26 0.81 -24.56 8.11
N ALA A 27 0.56 -23.38 8.67
CA ALA A 27 0.78 -22.14 7.95
C ALA A 27 2.29 -21.91 7.86
N THR A 28 2.87 -22.11 6.70
CA THR A 28 4.22 -21.64 6.37
C THR A 28 4.11 -20.13 6.20
N PHE A 29 4.55 -19.37 7.19
CA PHE A 29 4.73 -17.93 7.02
C PHE A 29 5.87 -17.71 6.04
N GLN A 30 5.65 -16.85 5.04
CA GLN A 30 6.74 -16.40 4.17
C GLN A 30 7.78 -15.71 5.04
N GLU A 31 9.05 -16.00 4.75
CA GLU A 31 10.18 -15.36 5.42
C GLU A 31 10.02 -13.83 5.33
N VAL A 32 9.88 -13.18 6.49
CA VAL A 32 9.85 -11.71 6.56
C VAL A 32 11.29 -11.25 6.47
N THR A 33 11.72 -10.89 5.27
CA THR A 33 13.02 -10.26 5.06
C THR A 33 12.98 -8.88 5.73
N ILE A 34 13.59 -8.76 6.90
CA ILE A 34 13.80 -7.48 7.57
C ILE A 34 14.89 -6.74 6.81
N MET A 35 14.52 -5.97 5.81
CA MET A 35 15.46 -5.07 5.15
C MET A 35 15.83 -3.94 6.13
N ALA A 36 17.12 -3.61 6.18
CA ALA A 36 17.57 -2.41 6.87
C ALA A 36 16.82 -1.20 6.30
N PRO A 37 16.42 -0.24 7.15
CA PRO A 37 15.68 0.93 6.69
C PRO A 37 16.52 1.68 5.66
N ARG A 38 15.86 2.07 4.56
CA ARG A 38 16.52 2.86 3.52
C ARG A 38 16.86 4.24 4.06
N ASP A 39 17.98 4.77 3.61
CA ASP A 39 18.40 6.13 3.89
C ASP A 39 17.40 7.15 3.33
N LEU A 40 17.16 8.24 4.05
CA LEU A 40 16.24 9.32 3.66
C LEU A 40 16.62 9.92 2.30
N ASN A 41 17.91 10.03 1.98
CA ASN A 41 18.36 10.53 0.67
C ASN A 41 17.86 9.66 -0.48
N ARG A 42 17.91 8.34 -0.33
CA ARG A 42 17.41 7.40 -1.35
C ARG A 42 15.90 7.47 -1.48
N ILE A 43 15.19 7.64 -0.36
CA ILE A 43 13.73 7.80 -0.38
C ILE A 43 13.36 9.12 -1.09
N GLU A 44 14.09 10.20 -0.87
CA GLU A 44 13.89 11.48 -1.58
C GLU A 44 14.11 11.35 -3.09
N GLU A 45 15.15 10.64 -3.52
CA GLU A 45 15.37 10.35 -4.93
C GLU A 45 14.20 9.57 -5.55
N ASP A 46 13.66 8.59 -4.84
CA ASP A 46 12.53 7.80 -5.31
C ASP A 46 11.24 8.65 -5.33
N ILE A 47 11.05 9.54 -4.36
CA ILE A 47 9.96 10.53 -4.37
C ILE A 47 10.04 11.42 -5.62
N LYS A 48 11.23 11.90 -5.99
CA LYS A 48 11.42 12.69 -7.21
C LYS A 48 11.13 11.92 -8.50
N LYS A 49 11.31 10.59 -8.48
CA LYS A 49 10.99 9.70 -9.60
C LYS A 49 9.52 9.27 -9.66
N LEU A 50 8.71 9.52 -8.61
CA LEU A 50 7.28 9.23 -8.63
C LEU A 50 6.61 9.82 -9.88
N GLY A 51 5.56 9.19 -10.31
CA GLY A 51 4.78 9.63 -11.44
C GLY A 51 4.80 8.63 -12.58
N TYR A 52 3.70 8.61 -13.29
CA TYR A 52 3.55 7.83 -14.50
C TYR A 52 3.59 8.75 -15.71
N ARG A 53 4.30 8.35 -16.74
CA ARG A 53 4.35 9.07 -18.00
C ARG A 53 3.19 8.63 -18.88
N LYS A 54 2.54 9.59 -19.55
CA LYS A 54 1.50 9.26 -20.55
C LYS A 54 2.06 8.41 -21.68
N SER A 55 3.39 8.47 -21.92
CA SER A 55 4.10 7.63 -22.89
C SER A 55 4.11 6.14 -22.55
N ASP A 56 3.92 5.77 -21.29
CA ASP A 56 4.04 4.36 -20.86
C ASP A 56 2.88 3.48 -21.33
N TYR A 57 1.80 4.12 -21.83
CA TYR A 57 0.61 3.46 -22.36
C TYR A 57 -0.01 4.15 -23.59
N ARG A 58 0.67 5.12 -24.18
CA ARG A 58 0.28 5.75 -25.47
C ARG A 58 1.20 5.30 -26.58
N LEU A 59 0.63 5.02 -27.74
CA LEU A 59 1.42 4.90 -28.96
C LEU A 59 2.20 6.19 -29.18
N THR A 60 3.47 6.06 -29.55
CA THR A 60 4.33 7.16 -29.90
C THR A 60 3.69 8.00 -31.01
N GLY A 61 3.82 9.34 -30.94
CA GLY A 61 3.13 10.26 -31.85
C GLY A 61 3.29 9.98 -33.35
N LEU A 62 4.32 9.22 -33.77
CA LEU A 62 4.51 8.75 -35.13
C LEU A 62 3.44 7.72 -35.56
N ASP A 63 2.99 6.87 -34.67
CA ASP A 63 1.95 5.86 -34.95
C ASP A 63 0.56 6.50 -34.99
N ALA A 64 0.34 7.60 -34.25
CA ALA A 64 -0.90 8.38 -34.27
C ALA A 64 -1.13 9.06 -35.63
N TRP A 65 -0.07 9.47 -36.31
CA TRP A 65 -0.15 10.04 -37.66
C TRP A 65 -0.47 8.99 -38.73
N ARG A 66 -0.05 7.74 -38.52
CA ARG A 66 -0.34 6.63 -39.46
C ARG A 66 -1.78 6.14 -39.39
N SER A 67 -2.43 6.27 -38.24
CA SER A 67 -3.83 5.84 -38.07
C SER A 67 -4.56 6.72 -37.05
N PRO A 68 -5.19 7.83 -37.50
CA PRO A 68 -5.93 8.73 -36.61
C PRO A 68 -7.13 8.05 -35.94
N LEU A 69 -7.71 7.02 -36.58
CA LEU A 69 -8.78 6.20 -36.01
C LEU A 69 -8.29 5.37 -34.83
N THR A 70 -7.07 4.84 -34.89
CA THR A 70 -6.47 4.06 -33.80
C THR A 70 -6.16 4.98 -32.60
N ALA A 71 -5.65 6.18 -32.85
CA ALA A 71 -5.40 7.17 -31.79
C ALA A 71 -6.70 7.59 -31.10
N LEU A 72 -7.79 7.79 -31.87
CA LEU A 72 -9.11 8.09 -31.32
C LEU A 72 -9.67 6.92 -30.49
N TYR A 73 -9.54 5.70 -31.01
CA TYR A 73 -9.95 4.49 -30.29
C TYR A 73 -9.21 4.31 -28.96
N GLU A 74 -7.93 4.56 -28.94
CA GLU A 74 -7.11 4.49 -27.70
C GLU A 74 -7.52 5.53 -26.68
N GLU A 75 -7.85 6.77 -27.09
CA GLU A 75 -8.29 7.80 -26.16
C GLU A 75 -9.63 7.42 -25.47
N PHE A 76 -10.56 6.79 -26.20
CA PHE A 76 -11.92 6.49 -25.73
C PHE A 76 -12.16 5.04 -25.33
N SER A 77 -11.25 4.13 -25.63
CA SER A 77 -11.38 2.71 -25.32
C SER A 77 -11.49 2.45 -23.82
N ARG A 78 -12.41 1.57 -23.41
CA ARG A 78 -12.50 1.09 -22.03
C ARG A 78 -11.19 0.50 -21.53
N ARG A 79 -10.48 -0.23 -22.41
CA ARG A 79 -9.20 -0.87 -22.08
C ARG A 79 -8.13 0.15 -21.73
N GLU A 80 -8.01 1.22 -22.49
CA GLU A 80 -7.02 2.27 -22.23
C GLU A 80 -7.36 3.10 -20.99
N ARG A 81 -8.63 3.37 -20.74
CA ARG A 81 -9.09 3.99 -19.49
C ARG A 81 -8.73 3.11 -18.28
N SER A 82 -8.90 1.79 -18.40
CA SER A 82 -8.53 0.85 -17.34
C SER A 82 -7.02 0.84 -17.10
N LYS A 83 -6.19 0.85 -18.14
CA LYS A 83 -4.72 0.95 -18.01
C LYS A 83 -4.29 2.24 -17.30
N ARG A 84 -4.87 3.38 -17.69
CA ARG A 84 -4.62 4.67 -17.02
C ARG A 84 -5.00 4.62 -15.54
N LYS A 85 -6.14 4.03 -15.23
CA LYS A 85 -6.57 3.87 -13.84
C LYS A 85 -5.64 2.98 -13.03
N VAL A 86 -5.19 1.87 -13.61
CA VAL A 86 -4.20 0.98 -12.97
C VAL A 86 -2.89 1.72 -12.72
N ALA A 87 -2.37 2.47 -13.71
CA ALA A 87 -1.15 3.24 -13.54
C ALA A 87 -1.28 4.31 -12.45
N GLN A 88 -2.43 4.98 -12.35
CA GLN A 88 -2.73 5.92 -11.27
C GLN A 88 -2.71 5.24 -9.90
N LEU A 89 -3.37 4.09 -9.77
CA LEU A 89 -3.43 3.34 -8.52
C LEU A 89 -2.04 2.84 -8.11
N MET A 90 -1.25 2.30 -9.05
CA MET A 90 0.12 1.88 -8.78
C MET A 90 1.00 3.04 -8.29
N ASN A 91 0.90 4.20 -8.91
CA ASN A 91 1.64 5.40 -8.48
C ASN A 91 1.19 5.87 -7.08
N GLU A 92 -0.10 5.76 -6.78
CA GLU A 92 -0.63 6.10 -5.47
C GLU A 92 -0.14 5.12 -4.39
N ASP A 93 -0.11 3.83 -4.69
CA ASP A 93 0.42 2.80 -3.79
C ASP A 93 1.92 3.01 -3.53
N GLU A 94 2.69 3.35 -4.56
CA GLU A 94 4.12 3.62 -4.42
C GLU A 94 4.37 4.88 -3.58
N ARG A 95 3.60 5.95 -3.80
CA ARG A 95 3.62 7.15 -2.96
C ARG A 95 3.34 6.82 -1.49
N ARG A 96 2.29 6.04 -1.21
CA ARG A 96 1.95 5.60 0.15
C ARG A 96 3.06 4.77 0.78
N LYS A 97 3.70 3.91 -0.01
CA LYS A 97 4.83 3.10 0.44
C LYS A 97 6.01 3.98 0.85
N LEU A 98 6.40 4.94 0.01
CA LEU A 98 7.48 5.89 0.32
C LEU A 98 7.18 6.73 1.55
N LEU A 99 5.95 7.22 1.69
CA LEU A 99 5.54 7.97 2.89
C LEU A 99 5.62 7.11 4.15
N ARG A 100 5.23 5.83 4.10
CA ARG A 100 5.39 4.91 5.25
C ARG A 100 6.87 4.75 5.64
N GLU A 101 7.77 4.67 4.67
CA GLU A 101 9.21 4.58 4.94
C GLU A 101 9.76 5.86 5.56
N VAL A 102 9.32 7.03 5.10
CA VAL A 102 9.65 8.34 5.71
C VAL A 102 9.16 8.39 7.16
N LEU A 103 7.89 8.04 7.40
CA LEU A 103 7.32 8.03 8.75
C LEU A 103 8.05 7.05 9.67
N ALA A 104 8.41 5.87 9.17
CA ALA A 104 9.19 4.88 9.93
C ALA A 104 10.57 5.42 10.33
N ASN A 105 11.24 6.17 9.44
CA ASN A 105 12.51 6.83 9.77
C ASN A 105 12.31 7.93 10.81
N TYR A 106 11.26 8.73 10.70
CA TYR A 106 10.95 9.81 11.67
C TYR A 106 10.51 9.27 13.02
N ALA A 107 9.78 8.16 13.05
CA ALA A 107 9.43 7.49 14.30
C ALA A 107 10.69 6.92 14.99
N ARG A 108 11.61 6.34 14.21
CA ARG A 108 12.89 5.82 14.75
C ARG A 108 13.81 6.90 15.24
N SER A 109 13.87 8.05 14.59
CA SER A 109 14.64 9.21 15.05
C SER A 109 14.01 9.94 16.23
N GLY A 110 12.80 9.55 16.66
CA GLY A 110 12.08 10.18 17.76
C GLY A 110 11.40 11.52 17.39
N LEU A 111 11.35 11.86 16.10
CA LEU A 111 10.67 13.07 15.63
C LEU A 111 9.17 13.00 15.86
N ILE A 112 8.58 11.82 15.67
CA ILE A 112 7.18 11.50 15.92
C ILE A 112 7.08 10.24 16.79
N LYS A 113 6.04 10.16 17.63
CA LYS A 113 5.75 9.00 18.48
C LYS A 113 4.47 8.34 17.97
N MET A 114 4.60 7.51 16.95
CA MET A 114 3.47 6.89 16.27
C MET A 114 3.76 5.42 16.00
N GLN A 115 2.74 4.57 16.12
CA GLN A 115 2.84 3.15 15.80
C GLN A 115 2.63 2.89 14.31
N TYR A 116 3.20 1.81 13.81
CA TYR A 116 3.14 1.46 12.38
C TYR A 116 1.71 1.26 11.84
N ASN A 117 0.79 0.77 12.67
CA ASN A 117 -0.62 0.60 12.34
C ASN A 117 -1.36 1.92 12.06
N GLU A 118 -0.88 3.03 12.64
CA GLU A 118 -1.46 4.38 12.51
C GLU A 118 -0.97 5.10 11.24
N PHE A 119 0.13 4.64 10.65
CA PHE A 119 0.75 5.33 9.50
C PHE A 119 -0.21 5.55 8.34
N ASN A 120 -1.07 4.58 8.00
CA ASN A 120 -1.99 4.74 6.89
C ASN A 120 -3.03 5.84 7.14
N ALA A 121 -3.61 5.87 8.35
CA ALA A 121 -4.57 6.89 8.74
C ALA A 121 -3.93 8.29 8.76
N PHE A 122 -2.70 8.37 9.26
CA PHE A 122 -1.96 9.61 9.26
C PHE A 122 -1.55 10.07 7.85
N ILE A 123 -1.19 9.16 6.94
CA ILE A 123 -0.92 9.47 5.53
C ILE A 123 -2.16 10.07 4.86
N ASP A 124 -3.35 9.52 5.14
CA ASP A 124 -4.60 10.06 4.63
C ASP A 124 -4.89 11.44 5.22
N PHE A 125 -4.62 11.64 6.51
CA PHE A 125 -4.72 12.96 7.16
C PHE A 125 -3.74 14.00 6.61
N LEU A 126 -2.52 13.61 6.26
CA LEU A 126 -1.52 14.50 5.65
C LEU A 126 -2.01 15.08 4.33
N GLY A 127 -2.80 14.33 3.55
CA GLY A 127 -3.35 14.76 2.27
C GLY A 127 -2.28 15.16 1.23
N LEU A 128 -1.06 14.65 1.35
CA LEU A 128 0.06 14.98 0.47
C LEU A 128 -0.19 14.38 -0.92
N ASN A 129 -0.39 15.25 -1.91
CA ASN A 129 -0.38 14.83 -3.32
C ASN A 129 1.06 14.69 -3.83
N GLU A 130 1.22 14.07 -5.01
CA GLU A 130 2.54 13.84 -5.62
C GLU A 130 3.31 15.13 -5.87
N LEU A 131 2.64 16.17 -6.40
CA LEU A 131 3.28 17.44 -6.75
C LEU A 131 3.83 18.14 -5.49
N LEU A 132 3.03 18.18 -4.43
CA LEU A 132 3.44 18.77 -3.17
C LEU A 132 4.58 17.98 -2.52
N LEU A 133 4.50 16.64 -2.57
CA LEU A 133 5.54 15.78 -2.02
C LEU A 133 6.89 15.98 -2.73
N LYS A 134 6.87 16.16 -4.06
CA LYS A 134 8.08 16.44 -4.85
C LYS A 134 8.66 17.83 -4.65
N SER A 135 7.83 18.79 -4.26
CA SER A 135 8.27 20.18 -4.03
C SER A 135 9.01 20.36 -2.72
N PHE A 136 8.81 19.48 -1.76
CA PHE A 136 9.46 19.57 -0.46
C PHE A 136 10.93 19.10 -0.51
N SER A 137 11.80 19.84 0.15
CA SER A 137 13.09 19.34 0.61
C SER A 137 12.90 18.41 1.82
N GLN A 138 13.92 17.63 2.17
CA GLN A 138 13.87 16.76 3.37
C GLN A 138 13.50 17.54 4.64
N TYR A 139 14.09 18.71 4.82
CA TYR A 139 13.82 19.55 5.98
C TYR A 139 12.38 20.06 6.00
N GLU A 140 11.89 20.58 4.89
CA GLU A 140 10.52 21.09 4.77
C GLU A 140 9.49 19.98 5.00
N LEU A 141 9.76 18.79 4.46
CA LEU A 141 8.93 17.61 4.67
C LEU A 141 8.89 17.22 6.16
N ALA A 142 10.05 17.23 6.84
CA ALA A 142 10.13 16.91 8.26
C ALA A 142 9.36 17.94 9.10
N VAL A 143 9.51 19.24 8.82
CA VAL A 143 8.78 20.31 9.50
C VAL A 143 7.27 20.20 9.26
N TYR A 144 6.86 19.95 8.02
CA TYR A 144 5.46 19.77 7.66
C TYR A 144 4.84 18.59 8.40
N ILE A 145 5.49 17.41 8.35
CA ILE A 145 5.01 16.20 9.03
C ILE A 145 4.95 16.43 10.55
N LYS A 146 5.96 17.07 11.13
CA LYS A 146 5.97 17.37 12.58
C LYS A 146 4.83 18.31 12.97
N SER A 147 4.57 19.35 12.20
CA SER A 147 3.47 20.27 12.46
C SER A 147 2.10 19.57 12.40
N LYS A 148 1.90 18.72 11.39
CA LYS A 148 0.67 17.94 11.24
C LYS A 148 0.52 16.87 12.32
N TYR A 149 1.64 16.26 12.74
CA TYR A 149 1.63 15.29 13.83
C TYR A 149 1.17 15.92 15.14
N ASN A 150 1.63 17.14 15.46
CA ASN A 150 1.19 17.84 16.67
C ASN A 150 -0.33 18.12 16.67
N VAL A 151 -0.94 18.33 15.49
CA VAL A 151 -2.40 18.50 15.37
C VAL A 151 -3.11 17.15 15.51
N TRP A 152 -2.54 16.09 14.92
CA TRP A 152 -3.08 14.74 15.00
C TRP A 152 -3.08 14.17 16.42
N ASP A 153 -1.99 14.37 17.16
CA ASP A 153 -1.80 13.86 18.53
C ASP A 153 -2.72 14.55 19.56
N ASN A 154 -3.26 15.72 19.21
CA ASN A 154 -4.18 16.51 20.06
C ASN A 154 -5.68 16.26 19.73
N GLN A 155 -6.00 15.33 18.84
CA GLN A 155 -7.37 14.95 18.50
C GLN A 155 -7.83 13.72 19.30
#